data_c31fcad125186c9771e9c4c86adf429b
#
_entry.id   c31fcad125186c9771e9c4c86adf429b
#
_cell.length_a   1.000
_cell.length_b   1.000
_cell.length_c   1.000
_cell.angle_alpha   90.00
_cell.angle_beta   90.00
_cell.angle_gamma   90.00
#
_symmetry.space_group_name_H-M   'P 1'
#
loop_
_entity.id
_entity.type
_entity.pdbx_description
1 polymer ?
#
loop_
_entity_poly.entity_id
_entity_poly.type
_entity_poly.pdbx_seq_one_letter_code
_entity_poly.pdbx_strand_id
1 'polypeptide(L)'
;MSNNPQASQADIDAKFLHADVPLCKTVSHLQWVNHLIGLFNKPGMRVLEIGSREVTGKSNVRERFANAHYVGFDLYAGRNVDVVGDAHKLSSYFEGEKFDLIYSSAVLEHFAMPWLVATQIARLLKVGGMTFHETHFSYSSHERPWHFFQFSDMALRTLFSKALGFECIEAGMSNPIVARFSLLADPYLQNRSVTGLYCHSEYLGRKVRDVEDFRWEDVDLSDVVGQTTYPEVAAPGRAQKPPER
;
A
#
# COMPACT_ATOMS: atom_id res chain seq x y z
N MET A 1 36.50 -17.60 30.32
CA MET A 1 36.27 -17.36 28.90
C MET A 1 34.76 -17.11 28.72
N SER A 2 34.38 -15.84 28.60
CA SER A 2 32.96 -15.46 28.44
C SER A 2 32.55 -15.78 27.00
N ASN A 3 31.71 -16.80 26.84
CA ASN A 3 30.99 -17.02 25.59
C ASN A 3 30.03 -15.83 25.40
N ASN A 4 30.46 -14.83 24.65
CA ASN A 4 29.55 -13.81 24.14
C ASN A 4 28.67 -14.52 23.08
N PRO A 5 27.34 -14.64 23.26
CA PRO A 5 26.52 -15.28 22.25
C PRO A 5 26.63 -14.49 20.95
N GLN A 6 27.05 -15.15 19.89
CA GLN A 6 27.14 -14.55 18.57
C GLN A 6 25.72 -14.09 18.16
N ALA A 7 25.57 -12.81 17.79
CA ALA A 7 24.27 -12.27 17.38
C ALA A 7 23.69 -13.11 16.23
N SER A 8 22.41 -13.45 16.30
CA SER A 8 21.71 -14.15 15.20
C SER A 8 21.66 -13.26 13.94
N GLN A 9 21.47 -13.87 12.78
CA GLN A 9 21.29 -13.08 11.54
C GLN A 9 20.09 -12.11 11.67
N ALA A 10 19.02 -12.53 12.35
CA ALA A 10 17.86 -11.66 12.60
C ALA A 10 18.21 -10.44 13.46
N ASP A 11 19.10 -10.60 14.48
CA ASP A 11 19.57 -9.46 15.29
C ASP A 11 20.45 -8.50 14.49
N ILE A 12 21.19 -9.02 13.51
CA ILE A 12 21.98 -8.21 12.59
C ILE A 12 21.04 -7.44 11.66
N ASP A 13 20.06 -8.11 11.07
CA ASP A 13 19.10 -7.53 10.12
C ASP A 13 18.21 -6.48 10.80
N ALA A 14 17.85 -6.67 12.06
CA ALA A 14 17.09 -5.70 12.85
C ALA A 14 17.72 -4.30 12.90
N LYS A 15 19.05 -4.19 12.75
CA LYS A 15 19.76 -2.90 12.71
C LYS A 15 19.45 -2.08 11.46
N PHE A 16 18.87 -2.69 10.43
CA PHE A 16 18.47 -2.02 9.20
C PHE A 16 17.03 -1.51 9.25
N LEU A 17 16.26 -1.87 10.28
CA LEU A 17 14.93 -1.32 10.51
C LEU A 17 15.07 0.14 10.98
N HIS A 18 14.10 0.97 10.57
CA HIS A 18 14.04 2.36 11.03
C HIS A 18 12.89 2.53 12.02
N ALA A 19 13.18 3.13 13.17
CA ALA A 19 12.22 3.23 14.27
C ALA A 19 10.95 4.02 13.90
N ASP A 20 11.07 4.99 12.98
CA ASP A 20 9.96 5.87 12.57
C ASP A 20 9.12 5.28 11.44
N VAL A 21 9.49 4.09 10.92
CA VAL A 21 8.70 3.42 9.88
C VAL A 21 7.72 2.46 10.54
N PRO A 22 6.41 2.68 10.42
CA PRO A 22 5.42 1.80 11.00
C PRO A 22 5.40 0.45 10.29
N LEU A 23 5.37 -0.64 11.07
CA LEU A 23 5.20 -1.99 10.55
C LEU A 23 3.74 -2.40 10.63
N CYS A 24 3.19 -2.93 9.53
CA CYS A 24 1.87 -3.54 9.53
C CYS A 24 1.87 -4.83 10.35
N LYS A 25 0.85 -5.00 11.18
CA LYS A 25 0.64 -6.16 12.05
C LYS A 25 -0.53 -7.01 11.56
N THR A 26 -1.69 -6.38 11.39
CA THR A 26 -2.93 -7.07 11.04
C THR A 26 -3.06 -7.30 9.54
N VAL A 27 -2.57 -6.36 8.74
CA VAL A 27 -2.68 -6.40 7.28
C VAL A 27 -1.31 -6.43 6.58
N SER A 28 -0.28 -6.94 7.26
CA SER A 28 1.00 -7.24 6.62
C SER A 28 0.84 -8.26 5.49
N HIS A 29 1.81 -8.33 4.58
CA HIS A 29 1.81 -9.24 3.42
C HIS A 29 1.34 -10.68 3.73
N LEU A 30 1.73 -11.24 4.87
CA LEU A 30 1.33 -12.58 5.27
C LEU A 30 -0.06 -12.67 5.92
N GLN A 31 -0.63 -11.55 6.39
CA GLN A 31 -1.81 -11.56 7.25
C GLN A 31 -3.06 -11.03 6.58
N TRP A 32 -2.95 -10.11 5.63
CA TRP A 32 -4.08 -9.36 5.09
C TRP A 32 -5.20 -10.25 4.52
N VAL A 33 -4.85 -11.32 3.80
CA VAL A 33 -5.85 -12.24 3.21
C VAL A 33 -6.73 -12.85 4.30
N ASN A 34 -6.12 -13.38 5.38
CA ASN A 34 -6.85 -13.98 6.50
C ASN A 34 -7.73 -12.95 7.20
N HIS A 35 -7.20 -11.75 7.40
CA HIS A 35 -7.92 -10.67 8.05
C HIS A 35 -9.17 -10.25 7.25
N LEU A 36 -9.02 -9.99 5.95
CA LEU A 36 -10.14 -9.58 5.10
C LEU A 36 -11.20 -10.67 4.96
N ILE A 37 -10.79 -11.92 4.80
CA ILE A 37 -11.72 -13.06 4.76
C ILE A 37 -12.52 -13.16 6.07
N GLY A 38 -11.85 -13.03 7.22
CA GLY A 38 -12.53 -13.04 8.52
C GLY A 38 -13.61 -11.97 8.67
N LEU A 39 -13.41 -10.81 8.04
CA LEU A 39 -14.35 -9.70 8.08
C LEU A 39 -15.48 -9.81 7.05
N PHE A 40 -15.16 -10.19 5.81
CA PHE A 40 -16.03 -9.98 4.64
C PHE A 40 -16.53 -11.26 3.97
N ASN A 41 -16.04 -12.46 4.32
CA ASN A 41 -16.57 -13.70 3.76
C ASN A 41 -17.89 -14.13 4.43
N LYS A 42 -18.96 -13.34 4.21
CA LYS A 42 -20.27 -13.54 4.81
C LYS A 42 -21.37 -13.37 3.75
N PRO A 43 -22.51 -14.07 3.90
CA PRO A 43 -23.66 -13.87 3.01
C PRO A 43 -24.09 -12.41 2.95
N GLY A 44 -24.36 -11.93 1.74
CA GLY A 44 -24.78 -10.55 1.47
C GLY A 44 -23.66 -9.52 1.38
N MET A 45 -22.42 -9.87 1.74
CA MET A 45 -21.25 -9.01 1.52
C MET A 45 -20.83 -9.05 0.05
N ARG A 46 -20.43 -7.89 -0.47
CA ARG A 46 -19.93 -7.73 -1.84
C ARG A 46 -18.45 -7.32 -1.79
N VAL A 47 -17.62 -8.08 -2.48
CA VAL A 47 -16.16 -7.91 -2.51
C VAL A 47 -15.72 -7.66 -3.95
N LEU A 48 -14.94 -6.62 -4.17
CA LEU A 48 -14.31 -6.31 -5.46
C LEU A 48 -12.79 -6.41 -5.33
N GLU A 49 -12.18 -7.25 -6.14
CA GLU A 49 -10.73 -7.28 -6.34
C GLU A 49 -10.37 -6.54 -7.63
N ILE A 50 -9.49 -5.54 -7.52
CA ILE A 50 -8.89 -4.86 -8.67
C ILE A 50 -7.55 -5.51 -8.96
N GLY A 51 -7.31 -5.91 -10.21
CA GLY A 51 -6.13 -6.66 -10.61
C GLY A 51 -6.26 -8.16 -10.30
N SER A 52 -7.46 -8.72 -10.51
CA SER A 52 -7.79 -10.10 -10.15
C SER A 52 -7.20 -11.17 -11.09
N ARG A 53 -6.62 -10.78 -12.22
CA ARG A 53 -6.08 -11.71 -13.22
C ARG A 53 -4.83 -12.43 -12.68
N GLU A 54 -4.82 -13.75 -12.75
CA GLU A 54 -3.66 -14.57 -12.39
C GLU A 54 -2.52 -14.38 -13.40
N VAL A 55 -1.54 -13.53 -13.07
CA VAL A 55 -0.36 -13.23 -13.91
C VAL A 55 0.86 -13.98 -13.41
N THR A 56 1.16 -13.88 -12.12
CA THR A 56 2.39 -14.41 -11.52
C THR A 56 2.24 -15.80 -10.92
N GLY A 57 1.03 -16.34 -10.88
CA GLY A 57 0.74 -17.65 -10.30
C GLY A 57 -0.75 -17.85 -10.05
N LYS A 58 -1.09 -19.01 -9.51
CA LYS A 58 -2.48 -19.30 -9.11
C LYS A 58 -2.78 -18.64 -7.77
N SER A 59 -3.90 -17.93 -7.70
CA SER A 59 -4.47 -17.38 -6.48
C SER A 59 -5.66 -18.24 -6.03
N ASN A 60 -5.82 -18.44 -4.73
CA ASN A 60 -7.00 -19.08 -4.15
C ASN A 60 -7.84 -18.10 -3.32
N VAL A 61 -7.58 -16.82 -3.45
CA VAL A 61 -8.26 -15.79 -2.63
C VAL A 61 -9.76 -15.76 -2.97
N ARG A 62 -10.12 -15.85 -4.26
CA ARG A 62 -11.51 -15.91 -4.70
C ARG A 62 -12.27 -17.08 -4.06
N GLU A 63 -11.70 -18.27 -4.08
CA GLU A 63 -12.32 -19.47 -3.52
C GLU A 63 -12.52 -19.34 -1.99
N ARG A 64 -11.68 -18.57 -1.33
CA ARG A 64 -11.77 -18.31 0.11
C ARG A 64 -12.87 -17.31 0.46
N PHE A 65 -13.34 -16.49 -0.47
CA PHE A 65 -14.53 -15.64 -0.32
C PHE A 65 -15.83 -16.35 -0.71
N ALA A 66 -15.91 -17.68 -0.53
CA ALA A 66 -17.00 -18.54 -0.99
C ALA A 66 -18.41 -18.15 -0.49
N ASN A 67 -18.53 -17.42 0.62
CA ASN A 67 -19.81 -16.97 1.18
C ASN A 67 -20.18 -15.53 0.78
N ALA A 68 -19.25 -14.76 0.23
CA ALA A 68 -19.50 -13.40 -0.25
C ALA A 68 -19.76 -13.39 -1.76
N HIS A 69 -20.39 -12.33 -2.24
CA HIS A 69 -20.45 -12.06 -3.67
C HIS A 69 -19.14 -11.42 -4.12
N TYR A 70 -18.24 -12.25 -4.65
CA TYR A 70 -16.94 -11.81 -5.12
C TYR A 70 -17.00 -11.41 -6.60
N VAL A 71 -16.37 -10.27 -6.93
CA VAL A 71 -16.20 -9.77 -8.30
C VAL A 71 -14.73 -9.50 -8.54
N GLY A 72 -14.17 -10.09 -9.60
CA GLY A 72 -12.82 -9.82 -10.09
C GLY A 72 -12.85 -8.82 -11.24
N PHE A 73 -12.01 -7.77 -11.13
CA PHE A 73 -11.85 -6.75 -12.16
C PHE A 73 -10.37 -6.67 -12.60
N ASP A 74 -10.14 -6.61 -13.91
CA ASP A 74 -8.79 -6.44 -14.49
C ASP A 74 -8.86 -5.69 -15.82
N LEU A 75 -7.73 -5.12 -16.26
CA LEU A 75 -7.58 -4.47 -17.56
C LEU A 75 -7.76 -5.47 -18.72
N TYR A 76 -7.40 -6.73 -18.52
CA TYR A 76 -7.46 -7.79 -19.53
C TYR A 76 -8.26 -8.99 -19.02
N ALA A 77 -8.89 -9.67 -19.97
CA ALA A 77 -9.59 -10.93 -19.69
C ALA A 77 -8.59 -12.01 -19.21
N GLY A 78 -9.04 -12.85 -18.30
CA GLY A 78 -8.26 -13.96 -17.78
C GLY A 78 -8.97 -14.71 -16.68
N ARG A 79 -8.29 -15.66 -16.07
CA ARG A 79 -8.83 -16.37 -14.90
C ARG A 79 -9.07 -15.40 -13.74
N ASN A 80 -10.15 -15.61 -13.01
CA ASN A 80 -10.65 -14.77 -11.90
C ASN A 80 -11.18 -13.39 -12.31
N VAL A 81 -11.27 -13.06 -13.60
CA VAL A 81 -11.77 -11.78 -14.09
C VAL A 81 -13.23 -11.93 -14.51
N ASP A 82 -14.13 -11.21 -13.85
CA ASP A 82 -15.56 -11.13 -14.20
C ASP A 82 -15.85 -9.89 -15.04
N VAL A 83 -15.14 -8.78 -14.78
CA VAL A 83 -15.31 -7.51 -15.48
C VAL A 83 -13.97 -7.02 -16.02
N VAL A 84 -13.92 -6.79 -17.32
CA VAL A 84 -12.72 -6.25 -18.01
C VAL A 84 -12.90 -4.75 -18.20
N GLY A 85 -11.89 -3.96 -17.78
CA GLY A 85 -11.97 -2.52 -17.93
C GLY A 85 -10.76 -1.75 -17.39
N ASP A 86 -10.82 -0.45 -17.57
CA ASP A 86 -9.83 0.51 -17.08
C ASP A 86 -10.21 1.00 -15.66
N ALA A 87 -9.38 0.72 -14.68
CA ALA A 87 -9.62 1.13 -13.28
C ALA A 87 -9.76 2.65 -13.09
N HIS A 88 -9.19 3.47 -13.98
CA HIS A 88 -9.39 4.93 -13.95
C HIS A 88 -10.86 5.35 -14.22
N LYS A 89 -11.68 4.41 -14.71
CA LYS A 89 -13.12 4.58 -14.96
C LYS A 89 -13.95 3.56 -14.19
N LEU A 90 -13.43 3.00 -13.12
CA LEU A 90 -13.95 1.82 -12.41
C LEU A 90 -15.45 1.95 -12.11
N SER A 91 -15.93 3.09 -11.62
CA SER A 91 -17.33 3.27 -11.25
C SER A 91 -18.31 3.17 -12.43
N SER A 92 -17.86 3.41 -13.66
CA SER A 92 -18.72 3.30 -14.85
C SER A 92 -19.06 1.86 -15.24
N TYR A 93 -18.34 0.87 -14.70
CA TYR A 93 -18.62 -0.55 -14.93
C TYR A 93 -19.61 -1.15 -13.93
N PHE A 94 -19.98 -0.40 -12.89
CA PHE A 94 -20.78 -0.87 -11.76
C PHE A 94 -21.88 0.12 -11.39
N GLU A 95 -22.64 0.59 -12.37
CA GLU A 95 -23.70 1.57 -12.17
C GLU A 95 -24.73 1.08 -11.13
N GLY A 96 -24.96 1.89 -10.09
CA GLY A 96 -25.89 1.59 -9.00
C GLY A 96 -25.40 0.54 -8.00
N GLU A 97 -24.23 -0.06 -8.21
CA GLU A 97 -23.68 -1.06 -7.32
C GLU A 97 -22.74 -0.45 -6.27
N LYS A 98 -22.71 -1.05 -5.09
CA LYS A 98 -21.81 -0.69 -4.00
C LYS A 98 -21.20 -1.94 -3.39
N PHE A 99 -19.95 -1.81 -2.91
CA PHE A 99 -19.17 -2.90 -2.32
C PHE A 99 -18.92 -2.66 -0.83
N ASP A 100 -18.82 -3.76 -0.08
CA ASP A 100 -18.44 -3.74 1.35
C ASP A 100 -16.93 -3.73 1.50
N LEU A 101 -16.21 -4.39 0.56
CA LEU A 101 -14.76 -4.40 0.45
C LEU A 101 -14.34 -4.16 -0.99
N ILE A 102 -13.37 -3.27 -1.19
CA ILE A 102 -12.62 -3.13 -2.45
C ILE A 102 -11.14 -3.26 -2.11
N TYR A 103 -10.42 -4.15 -2.78
CA TYR A 103 -9.01 -4.35 -2.52
C TYR A 103 -8.17 -4.58 -3.77
N SER A 104 -6.86 -4.39 -3.64
CA SER A 104 -5.85 -4.77 -4.64
C SER A 104 -4.55 -5.19 -3.97
N SER A 105 -3.80 -6.07 -4.61
CA SER A 105 -2.47 -6.50 -4.19
C SER A 105 -1.53 -6.49 -5.38
N ALA A 106 -0.42 -5.74 -5.30
CA ALA A 106 0.57 -5.53 -6.36
C ALA A 106 -0.06 -5.02 -7.69
N VAL A 107 -0.84 -3.94 -7.60
CA VAL A 107 -1.57 -3.36 -8.75
C VAL A 107 -1.47 -1.83 -8.81
N LEU A 108 -1.43 -1.14 -7.65
CA LEU A 108 -1.41 0.34 -7.63
C LEU A 108 -0.20 0.91 -8.36
N GLU A 109 0.94 0.23 -8.33
CA GLU A 109 2.17 0.60 -9.03
C GLU A 109 2.01 0.67 -10.55
N HIS A 110 0.98 0.00 -11.09
CA HIS A 110 0.65 -0.05 -12.52
C HIS A 110 -0.41 0.96 -12.95
N PHE A 111 -0.93 1.78 -12.04
CA PHE A 111 -1.86 2.85 -12.40
C PHE A 111 -1.09 4.13 -12.75
N ALA A 112 -1.33 4.66 -13.95
CA ALA A 112 -0.71 5.92 -14.38
C ALA A 112 -1.21 7.13 -13.55
N MET A 113 -2.46 7.08 -13.05
CA MET A 113 -3.11 8.12 -12.25
C MET A 113 -3.81 7.50 -11.04
N PRO A 114 -3.06 7.02 -10.02
CA PRO A 114 -3.63 6.29 -8.88
C PRO A 114 -4.63 7.13 -8.08
N TRP A 115 -4.50 8.45 -8.06
CA TRP A 115 -5.46 9.35 -7.44
C TRP A 115 -6.85 9.31 -8.09
N LEU A 116 -6.94 9.13 -9.42
CA LEU A 116 -8.23 8.94 -10.08
C LEU A 116 -8.86 7.61 -9.66
N VAL A 117 -8.06 6.54 -9.59
CA VAL A 117 -8.55 5.23 -9.15
C VAL A 117 -9.05 5.29 -7.70
N ALA A 118 -8.35 5.99 -6.79
CA ALA A 118 -8.81 6.19 -5.42
C ALA A 118 -10.20 6.86 -5.36
N THR A 119 -10.43 7.86 -6.22
CA THR A 119 -11.75 8.51 -6.34
C THR A 119 -12.82 7.54 -6.84
N GLN A 120 -12.50 6.68 -7.81
CA GLN A 120 -13.42 5.67 -8.31
C GLN A 120 -13.78 4.64 -7.22
N ILE A 121 -12.79 4.20 -6.45
CA ILE A 121 -12.98 3.30 -5.29
C ILE A 121 -13.91 3.95 -4.27
N ALA A 122 -13.67 5.21 -3.92
CA ALA A 122 -14.52 5.94 -2.98
C ALA A 122 -15.98 6.00 -3.44
N ARG A 123 -16.23 6.17 -4.73
CA ARG A 123 -17.58 6.19 -5.31
C ARG A 123 -18.31 4.84 -5.18
N LEU A 124 -17.57 3.72 -5.30
CA LEU A 124 -18.15 2.37 -5.29
C LEU A 124 -18.25 1.76 -3.90
N LEU A 125 -17.50 2.27 -2.94
CA LEU A 125 -17.51 1.73 -1.59
C LEU A 125 -18.72 2.25 -0.81
N LYS A 126 -19.40 1.36 -0.06
CA LYS A 126 -20.43 1.74 0.91
C LYS A 126 -19.82 2.60 2.03
N VAL A 127 -20.58 3.51 2.60
CA VAL A 127 -20.22 4.10 3.89
C VAL A 127 -20.20 2.99 4.94
N GLY A 128 -19.12 2.90 5.72
CA GLY A 128 -18.82 1.77 6.61
C GLY A 128 -18.03 0.63 5.95
N GLY A 129 -17.98 0.58 4.61
CA GLY A 129 -17.15 -0.37 3.87
C GLY A 129 -15.65 -0.06 3.98
N MET A 130 -14.82 -1.03 3.63
CA MET A 130 -13.36 -0.91 3.75
C MET A 130 -12.66 -1.03 2.40
N THR A 131 -11.53 -0.36 2.28
CA THR A 131 -10.59 -0.57 1.18
C THR A 131 -9.25 -1.04 1.72
N PHE A 132 -8.64 -1.99 1.02
CA PHE A 132 -7.30 -2.50 1.33
C PHE A 132 -6.42 -2.47 0.09
N HIS A 133 -5.20 -1.99 0.26
CA HIS A 133 -4.21 -1.98 -0.80
C HIS A 133 -2.86 -2.41 -0.25
N GLU A 134 -2.27 -3.38 -0.93
CA GLU A 134 -0.87 -3.74 -0.81
C GLU A 134 -0.17 -3.40 -2.13
N THR A 135 1.00 -2.78 -2.06
CA THR A 135 1.79 -2.43 -3.24
C THR A 135 3.27 -2.38 -2.88
N HIS A 136 4.13 -2.16 -3.86
CA HIS A 136 5.57 -2.12 -3.63
C HIS A 136 6.03 -0.75 -3.13
N PHE A 137 6.82 -0.75 -2.05
CA PHE A 137 7.64 0.40 -1.64
C PHE A 137 9.03 0.33 -2.27
N SER A 138 9.63 -0.86 -2.32
CA SER A 138 10.89 -1.08 -3.01
C SER A 138 10.94 -2.46 -3.62
N TYR A 139 10.86 -2.54 -4.93
CA TYR A 139 10.92 -3.77 -5.69
C TYR A 139 11.62 -3.54 -7.02
N SER A 140 12.04 -4.63 -7.68
CA SER A 140 12.63 -4.53 -9.01
C SER A 140 11.66 -3.91 -10.01
N SER A 141 12.16 -3.07 -10.91
CA SER A 141 11.36 -2.55 -12.02
C SER A 141 10.89 -3.71 -12.90
N HIS A 142 9.58 -3.83 -13.08
CA HIS A 142 8.95 -4.91 -13.83
C HIS A 142 7.82 -4.38 -14.71
N GLU A 143 7.35 -5.20 -15.66
CA GLU A 143 6.21 -4.91 -16.55
C GLU A 143 6.26 -3.54 -17.25
N ARG A 144 7.46 -3.03 -17.55
CA ARG A 144 7.62 -1.74 -18.26
C ARG A 144 6.98 -1.80 -19.65
N PRO A 145 6.26 -0.72 -20.08
CA PRO A 145 6.24 0.64 -19.50
C PRO A 145 5.15 0.86 -18.44
N TRP A 146 4.49 -0.16 -17.91
CA TRP A 146 3.35 -0.06 -17.01
C TRP A 146 3.73 -0.01 -15.51
N HIS A 147 5.00 0.13 -15.16
CA HIS A 147 5.46 0.35 -13.79
C HIS A 147 5.70 1.84 -13.56
N PHE A 148 4.74 2.53 -12.97
CA PHE A 148 4.74 4.00 -12.83
C PHE A 148 5.22 4.47 -11.47
N PHE A 149 4.87 3.75 -10.38
CA PHE A 149 5.13 4.21 -9.02
C PHE A 149 5.66 3.11 -8.12
N GLN A 150 6.28 3.56 -7.02
CA GLN A 150 6.49 2.80 -5.80
C GLN A 150 5.97 3.66 -4.65
N PHE A 151 5.21 3.07 -3.73
CA PHE A 151 4.43 3.81 -2.73
C PHE A 151 4.98 3.61 -1.33
N SER A 152 5.15 4.70 -0.57
CA SER A 152 5.26 4.63 0.87
C SER A 152 3.87 4.47 1.51
N ASP A 153 3.84 4.10 2.80
CA ASP A 153 2.60 4.13 3.59
C ASP A 153 1.97 5.52 3.61
N MET A 154 2.79 6.57 3.60
CA MET A 154 2.30 7.96 3.51
C MET A 154 1.65 8.28 2.17
N ALA A 155 2.16 7.72 1.06
CA ALA A 155 1.52 7.86 -0.24
C ALA A 155 0.14 7.20 -0.26
N LEU A 156 0.00 6.02 0.34
CA LEU A 156 -1.29 5.33 0.46
C LEU A 156 -2.27 6.11 1.37
N ARG A 157 -1.79 6.66 2.49
CA ARG A 157 -2.59 7.55 3.36
C ARG A 157 -3.06 8.81 2.63
N THR A 158 -2.28 9.31 1.69
CA THR A 158 -2.64 10.45 0.85
C THR A 158 -3.77 10.09 -0.10
N LEU A 159 -3.65 8.96 -0.80
CA LEU A 159 -4.66 8.49 -1.75
C LEU A 159 -6.02 8.24 -1.07
N PHE A 160 -6.01 7.65 0.12
CA PHE A 160 -7.22 7.31 0.87
C PHE A 160 -7.31 8.14 2.15
N SER A 161 -7.23 9.46 1.97
CA SER A 161 -7.21 10.42 3.08
C SER A 161 -8.62 10.75 3.59
N LYS A 162 -8.65 11.45 4.74
CA LYS A 162 -9.85 12.01 5.34
C LYS A 162 -10.60 12.95 4.39
N ALA A 163 -9.87 13.68 3.53
CA ALA A 163 -10.48 14.55 2.52
C ALA A 163 -11.37 13.76 1.56
N LEU A 164 -10.95 12.56 1.14
CA LEU A 164 -11.72 11.65 0.29
C LEU A 164 -12.76 10.82 1.07
N GLY A 165 -12.92 11.06 2.36
CA GLY A 165 -13.92 10.40 3.22
C GLY A 165 -13.45 9.11 3.88
N PHE A 166 -12.15 8.88 4.00
CA PHE A 166 -11.59 7.69 4.63
C PHE A 166 -11.02 7.96 6.03
N GLU A 167 -11.15 6.97 6.89
CA GLU A 167 -10.43 6.82 8.14
C GLU A 167 -9.39 5.70 7.96
N CYS A 168 -8.11 5.99 8.20
CA CYS A 168 -7.06 4.99 8.18
C CYS A 168 -7.17 4.10 9.42
N ILE A 169 -7.33 2.80 9.23
CA ILE A 169 -7.35 1.79 10.31
C ILE A 169 -5.92 1.32 10.59
N GLU A 170 -5.19 0.94 9.56
CA GLU A 170 -3.81 0.53 9.65
C GLU A 170 -3.09 0.89 8.34
N ALA A 171 -1.89 1.44 8.44
CA ALA A 171 -0.99 1.59 7.31
C ALA A 171 0.46 1.51 7.78
N GLY A 172 1.29 0.85 7.00
CA GLY A 172 2.70 0.63 7.34
C GLY A 172 3.41 -0.17 6.26
N MET A 173 4.51 -0.77 6.67
CA MET A 173 5.41 -1.53 5.81
C MET A 173 5.50 -2.98 6.25
N SER A 174 5.85 -3.86 5.31
CA SER A 174 6.22 -5.25 5.60
C SER A 174 7.38 -5.74 4.72
N ASN A 175 7.93 -6.90 5.05
CA ASN A 175 9.06 -7.52 4.36
C ASN A 175 10.29 -6.60 4.27
N PRO A 176 11.01 -6.39 5.39
CA PRO A 176 12.21 -5.56 5.43
C PRO A 176 13.31 -6.11 4.52
N ILE A 177 14.03 -5.20 3.88
CA ILE A 177 15.13 -5.47 2.96
C ILE A 177 16.44 -4.99 3.58
N VAL A 178 17.45 -5.85 3.61
CA VAL A 178 18.81 -5.49 3.94
C VAL A 178 19.56 -5.15 2.65
N ALA A 179 19.98 -3.89 2.50
CA ALA A 179 20.60 -3.42 1.26
C ALA A 179 21.79 -2.47 1.52
N ARG A 180 22.62 -2.33 0.49
CA ARG A 180 23.72 -1.35 0.44
C ARG A 180 23.86 -0.81 -0.97
N PHE A 181 24.39 0.40 -1.08
CA PHE A 181 24.75 0.97 -2.36
C PHE A 181 25.91 0.20 -2.99
N SER A 182 25.80 -0.04 -4.30
CA SER A 182 26.83 -0.74 -5.08
C SER A 182 28.10 0.11 -5.26
N LEU A 183 29.17 -0.53 -5.74
CA LEU A 183 30.38 0.17 -6.15
C LEU A 183 30.19 1.01 -7.44
N LEU A 184 29.05 0.86 -8.13
CA LEU A 184 28.67 1.67 -9.29
C LEU A 184 27.93 2.95 -8.91
N ALA A 185 27.58 3.12 -7.63
CA ALA A 185 26.98 4.35 -7.11
C ALA A 185 28.03 5.47 -7.05
N ASP A 186 27.55 6.70 -6.85
CA ASP A 186 28.43 7.84 -6.61
C ASP A 186 29.37 7.59 -5.42
N PRO A 187 30.61 8.08 -5.43
CA PRO A 187 31.63 7.74 -4.45
C PRO A 187 31.19 7.92 -2.98
N TYR A 188 30.38 8.93 -2.68
CA TYR A 188 29.92 9.20 -1.33
C TYR A 188 28.85 8.21 -0.82
N LEU A 189 28.21 7.45 -1.71
CA LEU A 189 27.20 6.43 -1.41
C LEU A 189 27.78 5.02 -1.34
N GLN A 190 28.88 4.75 -2.03
CA GLN A 190 29.43 3.38 -2.18
C GLN A 190 29.55 2.65 -0.84
N ASN A 191 29.06 1.42 -0.81
CA ASN A 191 29.02 0.52 0.35
C ASN A 191 28.19 1.03 1.57
N ARG A 192 27.57 2.20 1.50
CA ARG A 192 26.68 2.64 2.58
C ARG A 192 25.46 1.72 2.65
N SER A 193 25.11 1.33 3.87
CA SER A 193 23.88 0.60 4.15
C SER A 193 22.67 1.49 3.93
N VAL A 194 21.57 0.88 3.46
CA VAL A 194 20.26 1.51 3.38
C VAL A 194 19.43 0.99 4.55
N THR A 195 18.93 1.87 5.39
CA THR A 195 18.05 1.54 6.52
C THR A 195 16.62 1.93 6.22
N GLY A 196 15.65 1.26 6.84
CA GLY A 196 14.24 1.55 6.63
C GLY A 196 13.72 1.19 5.23
N LEU A 197 14.33 0.19 4.59
CA LEU A 197 13.92 -0.30 3.27
C LEU A 197 13.03 -1.53 3.44
N TYR A 198 11.88 -1.52 2.79
CA TYR A 198 10.87 -2.58 2.83
C TYR A 198 10.39 -2.91 1.43
N CYS A 199 9.93 -4.15 1.22
CA CYS A 199 9.37 -4.56 -0.06
C CYS A 199 7.97 -3.97 -0.26
N HIS A 200 7.09 -4.15 0.73
CA HIS A 200 5.68 -3.80 0.61
C HIS A 200 5.28 -2.64 1.53
N SER A 201 4.30 -1.88 1.07
CA SER A 201 3.50 -0.96 1.86
C SER A 201 2.05 -1.39 1.80
N GLU A 202 1.36 -1.34 2.92
CA GLU A 202 -0.02 -1.74 3.08
C GLU A 202 -0.86 -0.62 3.69
N TYR A 203 -2.12 -0.58 3.28
CA TYR A 203 -3.12 0.35 3.78
C TYR A 203 -4.47 -0.34 3.92
N LEU A 204 -5.08 -0.23 5.09
CA LEU A 204 -6.48 -0.57 5.35
C LEU A 204 -7.21 0.68 5.82
N GLY A 205 -8.26 1.06 5.13
CA GLY A 205 -9.10 2.20 5.51
C GLY A 205 -10.59 1.88 5.48
N ARG A 206 -11.35 2.61 6.28
CA ARG A 206 -12.82 2.58 6.28
C ARG A 206 -13.36 3.86 5.67
N LYS A 207 -14.32 3.73 4.78
CA LYS A 207 -15.08 4.88 4.29
C LYS A 207 -16.07 5.33 5.37
N VAL A 208 -15.93 6.55 5.85
CA VAL A 208 -16.78 7.10 6.94
C VAL A 208 -17.86 8.06 6.45
N ARG A 209 -17.72 8.58 5.23
CA ARG A 209 -18.71 9.46 4.60
C ARG A 209 -18.58 9.45 3.07
N ASP A 210 -19.64 9.80 2.38
CA ASP A 210 -19.56 10.20 0.98
C ASP A 210 -19.01 11.63 0.89
N VAL A 211 -18.26 11.90 -0.19
CA VAL A 211 -17.79 13.24 -0.55
C VAL A 211 -18.27 13.52 -1.96
N GLU A 212 -19.24 14.41 -2.05
CA GLU A 212 -19.74 14.90 -3.33
C GLU A 212 -18.75 15.91 -3.93
N ASP A 213 -18.69 15.96 -5.26
CA ASP A 213 -17.87 16.91 -6.03
C ASP A 213 -16.41 17.01 -5.59
N PHE A 214 -15.84 15.86 -5.13
CA PHE A 214 -14.45 15.81 -4.69
C PHE A 214 -13.47 16.18 -5.81
N ARG A 215 -12.56 17.09 -5.51
CA ARG A 215 -11.49 17.53 -6.40
C ARG A 215 -10.16 17.49 -5.66
N TRP A 216 -9.13 16.93 -6.30
CA TRP A 216 -7.80 16.83 -5.69
C TRP A 216 -7.15 18.17 -5.41
N GLU A 217 -7.44 19.19 -6.22
CA GLU A 217 -6.93 20.54 -6.04
C GLU A 217 -7.50 21.27 -4.81
N ASP A 218 -8.62 20.79 -4.26
CA ASP A 218 -9.27 21.37 -3.08
C ASP A 218 -8.81 20.71 -1.77
N VAL A 219 -7.92 19.69 -1.84
CA VAL A 219 -7.41 18.97 -0.66
C VAL A 219 -6.41 19.84 0.08
N ASP A 220 -6.69 20.17 1.34
CA ASP A 220 -5.74 20.86 2.21
C ASP A 220 -4.63 19.88 2.64
N LEU A 221 -3.38 20.36 2.61
CA LEU A 221 -2.24 19.55 3.01
C LEU A 221 -2.35 19.04 4.46
N SER A 222 -3.00 19.80 5.34
CA SER A 222 -3.24 19.40 6.74
C SER A 222 -4.16 18.18 6.86
N ASP A 223 -5.05 17.96 5.90
CA ASP A 223 -5.92 16.76 5.87
C ASP A 223 -5.15 15.47 5.53
N VAL A 224 -3.97 15.62 4.95
CA VAL A 224 -3.09 14.52 4.55
C VAL A 224 -1.99 14.26 5.57
N VAL A 225 -1.24 15.31 5.94
CA VAL A 225 -0.08 15.20 6.83
C VAL A 225 -0.41 15.42 8.31
N GLY A 226 -1.63 15.85 8.61
CA GLY A 226 -2.06 16.16 9.97
C GLY A 226 -1.32 17.37 10.56
N GLN A 227 -0.91 17.26 11.83
CA GLN A 227 -0.24 18.34 12.55
C GLN A 227 1.30 18.26 12.48
N THR A 228 1.85 17.45 11.57
CA THR A 228 3.31 17.33 11.43
C THR A 228 3.86 18.58 10.73
N THR A 229 4.95 19.12 11.26
CA THR A 229 5.71 20.17 10.60
C THR A 229 6.72 19.55 9.64
N TYR A 230 6.85 20.12 8.45
CA TYR A 230 7.95 19.75 7.57
C TYR A 230 9.28 20.06 8.27
N PRO A 231 10.30 19.17 8.21
CA PRO A 231 11.56 19.38 8.90
C PRO A 231 12.15 20.74 8.55
N GLU A 232 12.40 21.60 9.56
CA GLU A 232 13.10 22.84 9.36
C GLU A 232 14.54 22.58 8.93
N VAL A 233 15.03 23.35 8.00
CA VAL A 233 16.44 23.35 7.64
C VAL A 233 17.24 23.73 8.90
N ALA A 234 18.11 22.85 9.39
CA ALA A 234 18.98 23.17 10.51
C ALA A 234 19.69 24.50 10.21
N ALA A 235 19.59 25.46 11.16
CA ALA A 235 20.26 26.74 11.01
C ALA A 235 21.74 26.53 10.67
N PRO A 236 22.32 27.29 9.71
CA PRO A 236 23.71 27.13 9.32
C PRO A 236 24.59 27.36 10.55
N GLY A 237 25.24 26.32 11.08
CA GLY A 237 26.13 26.39 12.24
C GLY A 237 26.19 25.14 13.14
N ARG A 238 25.27 24.17 12.99
CA ARG A 238 25.40 22.88 13.66
C ARG A 238 25.77 21.78 12.67
N ALA A 239 27.06 21.68 12.36
CA ALA A 239 27.60 20.47 11.76
C ALA A 239 27.29 19.30 12.71
N GLN A 240 26.43 18.38 12.29
CA GLN A 240 26.29 17.10 12.97
C GLN A 240 27.65 16.41 12.95
N LYS A 241 28.23 16.20 14.14
CA LYS A 241 29.42 15.34 14.24
C LYS A 241 29.06 13.97 13.67
N PRO A 242 29.91 13.41 12.79
CA PRO A 242 29.72 12.04 12.35
C PRO A 242 29.77 11.12 13.57
N PRO A 243 29.02 10.02 13.62
CA PRO A 243 29.11 9.04 14.68
C PRO A 243 30.56 8.54 14.78
N GLU A 244 31.12 8.56 15.95
CA GLU A 244 32.44 7.99 16.24
C GLU A 244 32.44 6.50 15.90
N ARG A 245 33.50 6.04 15.26
CA ARG A 245 33.70 4.69 14.72
C ARG A 245 33.74 3.61 15.82
#